data_fbd16fac281deee15fb0339b0cd23ff1
#
_entry.id   fbd16fac281deee15fb0339b0cd23ff1
#
_cell.length_a   1.000
_cell.length_b   1.000
_cell.length_c   1.000
_cell.angle_alpha   90.00
_cell.angle_beta   90.00
_cell.angle_gamma   90.00
#
_symmetry.space_group_name_H-M   'P 1'
#
loop_
_entity.id
_entity.type
_entity.pdbx_description
1 polymer ?
#
loop_
_entity_poly.entity_id
_entity_poly.type
_entity_poly.pdbx_seq_one_letter_code
_entity_poly.pdbx_strand_id
1 'polypeptide(L)'
;ACTNIGTTTELNMRDFFNSKNVKYEPLGFESADEVVQAYDSGRCDTYTTDKSGLAAQRTKMKDPAEHKVLPETISKEPLGPVVRQGDNVWEDIVRWSLNTFIEAEEYGVNSANASSLKDSDNPAIKRLVGAEGELGAAFGLDNEWSLRIIEQVGNYGESYKKHLGDTGIMPNRGPNQLWTKGGILYVPPAR
;
A
#
# COMPACT_ATOMS: atom_id res chain seq x y z
N ALA A 1 13.71 0.06 -22.93
CA ALA A 1 12.98 0.06 -21.67
C ALA A 1 13.95 -0.12 -20.50
N CYS A 2 13.89 0.78 -19.52
CA CYS A 2 14.77 0.79 -18.35
C CYS A 2 14.11 0.14 -17.13
N THR A 3 14.93 -0.56 -16.33
CA THR A 3 14.52 -1.14 -15.05
C THR A 3 15.72 -1.42 -14.14
N ASN A 4 15.47 -1.73 -12.87
CA ASN A 4 16.50 -2.26 -11.98
C ASN A 4 16.74 -3.75 -12.26
N ILE A 5 18.02 -4.14 -12.36
CA ILE A 5 18.42 -5.54 -12.54
C ILE A 5 18.19 -6.37 -11.26
N GLY A 6 18.01 -7.68 -11.44
CA GLY A 6 17.84 -8.62 -10.33
C GLY A 6 16.53 -8.47 -9.56
N THR A 7 15.54 -7.77 -10.11
CA THR A 7 14.24 -7.54 -9.49
C THR A 7 13.13 -8.35 -10.16
N THR A 8 12.01 -8.55 -9.45
CA THR A 8 10.78 -9.10 -10.03
C THR A 8 10.27 -8.22 -11.18
N THR A 9 10.48 -6.92 -11.11
CA THR A 9 10.10 -5.97 -12.16
C THR A 9 10.80 -6.24 -13.48
N GLU A 10 12.09 -6.57 -13.46
CA GLU A 10 12.84 -6.97 -14.67
C GLU A 10 12.23 -8.21 -15.32
N LEU A 11 11.91 -9.23 -14.52
CA LEU A 11 11.26 -10.45 -14.99
C LEU A 11 9.88 -10.16 -15.59
N ASN A 12 9.05 -9.41 -14.87
CA ASN A 12 7.70 -9.04 -15.29
C ASN A 12 7.70 -8.21 -16.59
N MET A 13 8.65 -7.27 -16.74
CA MET A 13 8.83 -6.49 -17.97
C MET A 13 9.12 -7.41 -19.16
N ARG A 14 10.08 -8.32 -19.00
CA ARG A 14 10.44 -9.30 -20.04
C ARG A 14 9.24 -10.17 -20.44
N ASP A 15 8.53 -10.71 -19.46
CA ASP A 15 7.38 -11.59 -19.69
C ASP A 15 6.23 -10.84 -20.36
N PHE A 16 5.98 -9.59 -19.98
CA PHE A 16 4.97 -8.75 -20.62
C PHE A 16 5.28 -8.51 -22.11
N PHE A 17 6.47 -8.04 -22.46
CA PHE A 17 6.82 -7.77 -23.85
C PHE A 17 6.84 -9.04 -24.70
N ASN A 18 7.34 -10.16 -24.15
CA ASN A 18 7.31 -11.45 -24.82
C ASN A 18 5.87 -11.93 -25.08
N SER A 19 4.98 -11.82 -24.09
CA SER A 19 3.56 -12.24 -24.23
C SER A 19 2.80 -11.44 -25.28
N LYS A 20 3.23 -10.21 -25.54
CA LYS A 20 2.64 -9.31 -26.55
C LYS A 20 3.35 -9.38 -27.90
N ASN A 21 4.43 -10.20 -28.05
CA ASN A 21 5.29 -10.24 -29.22
C ASN A 21 5.84 -8.86 -29.62
N VAL A 22 6.11 -7.99 -28.64
CA VAL A 22 6.68 -6.68 -28.83
C VAL A 22 8.19 -6.76 -28.68
N LYS A 23 8.91 -6.34 -29.72
CA LYS A 23 10.38 -6.20 -29.65
C LYS A 23 10.73 -4.97 -28.81
N TYR A 24 11.66 -5.13 -27.88
CA TYR A 24 12.19 -4.06 -27.05
C TYR A 24 13.66 -4.32 -26.74
N GLU A 25 14.35 -3.29 -26.32
CA GLU A 25 15.73 -3.36 -25.83
C GLU A 25 15.72 -3.13 -24.32
N PRO A 26 16.05 -4.13 -23.50
CA PRO A 26 16.15 -3.98 -22.06
C PRO A 26 17.44 -3.25 -21.68
N LEU A 27 17.34 -2.26 -20.82
CA LEU A 27 18.48 -1.55 -20.22
C LEU A 27 18.36 -1.67 -18.69
N GLY A 28 19.25 -2.47 -18.10
CA GLY A 28 19.27 -2.75 -16.66
C GLY A 28 20.30 -1.89 -15.93
N PHE A 29 19.95 -1.44 -14.72
CA PHE A 29 20.79 -0.63 -13.86
C PHE A 29 20.75 -1.17 -12.42
N GLU A 30 21.79 -0.93 -11.63
CA GLU A 30 21.88 -1.44 -10.26
C GLU A 30 21.03 -0.64 -9.26
N SER A 31 20.82 0.64 -9.52
CA SER A 31 20.05 1.53 -8.64
C SER A 31 18.93 2.28 -9.35
N ALA A 32 17.90 2.66 -8.57
CA ALA A 32 16.80 3.47 -9.09
C ALA A 32 17.27 4.86 -9.57
N ASP A 33 18.27 5.44 -8.94
CA ASP A 33 18.79 6.75 -9.33
C ASP A 33 19.50 6.68 -10.68
N GLU A 34 20.24 5.60 -10.98
CA GLU A 34 20.81 5.37 -12.31
C GLU A 34 19.73 5.18 -13.38
N VAL A 35 18.66 4.46 -13.07
CA VAL A 35 17.52 4.32 -14.00
C VAL A 35 16.90 5.68 -14.29
N VAL A 36 16.65 6.51 -13.26
CA VAL A 36 16.10 7.86 -13.42
C VAL A 36 17.01 8.71 -14.32
N GLN A 37 18.32 8.72 -14.05
CA GLN A 37 19.27 9.48 -14.87
C GLN A 37 19.29 9.03 -16.33
N ALA A 38 19.27 7.71 -16.57
CA ALA A 38 19.26 7.15 -17.91
C ALA A 38 17.98 7.50 -18.66
N TYR A 39 16.84 7.40 -17.99
CA TYR A 39 15.53 7.74 -18.55
C TYR A 39 15.40 9.25 -18.80
N ASP A 40 15.73 10.09 -17.83
CA ASP A 40 15.61 11.55 -17.91
C ASP A 40 16.57 12.17 -18.93
N SER A 41 17.70 11.48 -19.23
CA SER A 41 18.63 11.86 -20.31
C SER A 41 18.23 11.35 -21.70
N GLY A 42 17.11 10.63 -21.83
CA GLY A 42 16.63 10.07 -23.09
C GLY A 42 17.36 8.82 -23.56
N ARG A 43 18.12 8.16 -22.67
CA ARG A 43 18.76 6.87 -22.98
C ARG A 43 17.75 5.73 -23.04
N CYS A 44 16.60 5.88 -22.38
CA CYS A 44 15.47 4.95 -22.37
C CYS A 44 14.18 5.68 -22.70
N ASP A 45 13.31 5.03 -23.47
CA ASP A 45 11.98 5.57 -23.82
C ASP A 45 10.93 5.28 -22.74
N THR A 46 11.16 4.26 -21.93
CA THR A 46 10.26 3.85 -20.84
C THR A 46 11.03 3.43 -19.60
N TYR A 47 10.45 3.67 -18.43
CA TYR A 47 10.93 3.18 -17.15
C TYR A 47 9.85 2.31 -16.49
N THR A 48 10.23 1.14 -16.00
CA THR A 48 9.32 0.17 -15.38
C THR A 48 9.75 -0.14 -13.95
N THR A 49 8.84 0.09 -13.01
CA THR A 49 8.91 -0.32 -11.60
C THR A 49 7.49 -0.24 -11.01
N ASP A 50 7.32 -0.41 -9.69
CA ASP A 50 6.03 -0.25 -9.03
C ASP A 50 5.39 1.11 -9.33
N LYS A 51 4.06 1.18 -9.44
CA LYS A 51 3.36 2.45 -9.70
C LYS A 51 3.67 3.53 -8.68
N SER A 52 3.76 3.18 -7.40
CA SER A 52 4.18 4.12 -6.35
C SER A 52 5.62 4.56 -6.51
N GLY A 53 6.50 3.63 -6.90
CA GLY A 53 7.89 3.91 -7.24
C GLY A 53 7.99 4.88 -8.43
N LEU A 54 7.30 4.60 -9.54
CA LEU A 54 7.26 5.48 -10.72
C LEU A 54 6.76 6.89 -10.35
N ALA A 55 5.70 6.97 -9.57
CA ALA A 55 5.16 8.26 -9.15
C ALA A 55 6.16 9.04 -8.29
N ALA A 56 6.85 8.38 -7.36
CA ALA A 56 7.89 8.99 -6.54
C ALA A 56 9.13 9.38 -7.38
N GLN A 57 9.60 8.51 -8.27
CA GLN A 57 10.77 8.82 -9.10
C GLN A 57 10.50 9.97 -10.09
N ARG A 58 9.27 10.08 -10.61
CA ARG A 58 8.88 11.19 -11.48
C ARG A 58 9.12 12.55 -10.83
N THR A 59 8.94 12.68 -9.50
CA THR A 59 9.18 13.95 -8.81
C THR A 59 10.64 14.40 -8.79
N LYS A 60 11.57 13.48 -9.07
CA LYS A 60 13.03 13.76 -9.14
C LYS A 60 13.52 14.15 -10.53
N MET A 61 12.68 14.01 -11.56
CA MET A 61 13.05 14.33 -12.95
C MET A 61 13.12 15.85 -13.17
N LYS A 62 13.85 16.26 -14.18
CA LYS A 62 14.02 17.70 -14.53
C LYS A 62 12.71 18.40 -14.79
N ASP A 63 11.81 17.72 -15.50
CA ASP A 63 10.48 18.23 -15.83
C ASP A 63 9.42 17.16 -15.57
N PRO A 64 8.95 17.01 -14.32
CA PRO A 64 7.98 15.97 -13.96
C PRO A 64 6.68 16.00 -14.76
N ALA A 65 6.30 17.15 -15.32
CA ALA A 65 5.08 17.32 -16.10
C ALA A 65 5.16 16.65 -17.49
N GLU A 66 6.34 16.52 -18.05
CA GLU A 66 6.57 15.87 -19.35
C GLU A 66 6.52 14.34 -19.27
N HIS A 67 6.42 13.78 -18.05
CA HIS A 67 6.42 12.33 -17.81
C HIS A 67 5.08 11.85 -17.30
N LYS A 68 4.63 10.71 -17.81
CA LYS A 68 3.35 10.11 -17.47
C LYS A 68 3.51 8.69 -16.97
N VAL A 69 2.90 8.38 -15.82
CA VAL A 69 2.68 7.00 -15.39
C VAL A 69 1.48 6.45 -16.19
N LEU A 70 1.73 5.41 -16.97
CA LEU A 70 0.69 4.81 -17.82
C LEU A 70 -0.36 4.07 -16.97
N PRO A 71 -1.62 4.02 -17.42
CA PRO A 71 -2.69 3.33 -16.70
C PRO A 71 -2.52 1.81 -16.70
N GLU A 72 -1.84 1.27 -17.70
CA GLU A 72 -1.60 -0.15 -17.87
C GLU A 72 -0.82 -0.72 -16.69
N THR A 73 -1.26 -1.87 -16.20
CA THR A 73 -0.59 -2.63 -15.15
C THR A 73 -0.07 -3.93 -15.76
N ILE A 74 1.25 -4.09 -15.81
CA ILE A 74 1.89 -5.23 -16.46
C ILE A 74 2.12 -6.41 -15.51
N SER A 75 2.02 -6.20 -14.21
CA SER A 75 2.18 -7.25 -13.19
C SER A 75 1.40 -6.92 -11.92
N LYS A 76 1.37 -7.88 -10.98
CA LYS A 76 0.80 -7.73 -9.65
C LYS A 76 1.89 -7.89 -8.60
N GLU A 77 1.99 -6.92 -7.69
CA GLU A 77 2.91 -6.95 -6.57
C GLU A 77 2.11 -6.72 -5.27
N PRO A 78 1.64 -7.79 -4.61
CA PRO A 78 0.87 -7.69 -3.36
C PRO A 78 1.82 -7.42 -2.19
N LEU A 79 2.31 -6.19 -2.11
CA LEU A 79 3.25 -5.75 -1.07
C LEU A 79 2.58 -5.75 0.31
N GLY A 80 3.32 -6.15 1.33
CA GLY A 80 2.86 -6.18 2.70
C GLY A 80 4.01 -6.09 3.71
N PRO A 81 3.71 -5.90 5.00
CA PRO A 81 4.72 -5.97 6.05
C PRO A 81 5.41 -7.33 6.09
N VAL A 82 6.71 -7.33 6.39
CA VAL A 82 7.51 -8.55 6.54
C VAL A 82 7.94 -8.69 7.99
N VAL A 83 7.76 -9.89 8.54
CA VAL A 83 8.21 -10.25 9.90
C VAL A 83 9.15 -11.45 9.84
N ARG A 84 9.93 -11.67 10.91
CA ARG A 84 10.78 -12.85 11.02
C ARG A 84 9.92 -14.11 11.11
N GLN A 85 10.26 -15.13 10.34
CA GLN A 85 9.61 -16.44 10.42
C GLN A 85 9.81 -17.09 11.80
N GLY A 86 8.74 -17.68 12.34
CA GLY A 86 8.74 -18.41 13.61
C GLY A 86 8.33 -17.57 14.83
N ASP A 87 8.07 -16.28 14.66
CA ASP A 87 7.42 -15.43 15.67
C ASP A 87 5.95 -15.22 15.32
N ASN A 88 5.14 -16.24 15.59
CA ASN A 88 3.75 -16.25 15.20
C ASN A 88 2.92 -15.19 15.94
N VAL A 89 3.24 -14.89 17.20
CA VAL A 89 2.54 -13.87 17.97
C VAL A 89 2.77 -12.49 17.36
N TRP A 90 4.02 -12.18 17.00
CA TRP A 90 4.35 -10.93 16.33
C TRP A 90 3.73 -10.83 14.93
N GLU A 91 3.72 -11.95 14.18
CA GLU A 91 3.03 -12.01 12.89
C GLU A 91 1.53 -11.68 13.03
N ASP A 92 0.86 -12.27 14.02
CA ASP A 92 -0.55 -12.01 14.27
C ASP A 92 -0.80 -10.56 14.68
N ILE A 93 0.04 -9.98 15.53
CA ILE A 93 -0.06 -8.55 15.90
C ILE A 93 0.05 -7.65 14.66
N VAL A 94 1.04 -7.87 13.80
CA VAL A 94 1.24 -7.07 12.59
C VAL A 94 0.10 -7.26 11.61
N ARG A 95 -0.35 -8.49 11.40
CA ARG A 95 -1.48 -8.82 10.52
C ARG A 95 -2.77 -8.16 10.98
N TRP A 96 -3.10 -8.32 12.26
CA TRP A 96 -4.33 -7.74 12.82
C TRP A 96 -4.26 -6.23 12.94
N SER A 97 -3.09 -5.65 13.13
CA SER A 97 -2.92 -4.20 13.04
C SER A 97 -3.31 -3.68 11.65
N LEU A 98 -2.87 -4.35 10.58
CA LEU A 98 -3.29 -3.99 9.22
C LEU A 98 -4.77 -4.22 8.97
N ASN A 99 -5.32 -5.37 9.42
CA ASN A 99 -6.74 -5.66 9.25
C ASN A 99 -7.61 -4.63 9.95
N THR A 100 -7.31 -4.30 11.20
CA THR A 100 -8.00 -3.28 12.01
C THR A 100 -7.94 -1.90 11.34
N PHE A 101 -6.82 -1.57 10.76
CA PHE A 101 -6.58 -0.33 10.05
C PHE A 101 -7.49 -0.16 8.82
N ILE A 102 -7.70 -1.25 8.07
CA ILE A 102 -8.59 -1.31 6.92
C ILE A 102 -10.06 -1.36 7.37
N GLU A 103 -10.39 -2.18 8.37
CA GLU A 103 -11.74 -2.32 8.91
C GLU A 103 -12.24 -1.00 9.53
N ALA A 104 -11.36 -0.24 10.19
CA ALA A 104 -11.68 1.08 10.71
C ALA A 104 -12.15 2.03 9.61
N GLU A 105 -11.52 2.03 8.44
CA GLU A 105 -11.99 2.81 7.31
C GLU A 105 -13.37 2.35 6.83
N GLU A 106 -13.62 1.05 6.80
CA GLU A 106 -14.90 0.48 6.35
C GLU A 106 -16.06 0.93 7.24
N TYR A 107 -15.85 0.99 8.55
CA TYR A 107 -16.85 1.46 9.51
C TYR A 107 -16.84 2.99 9.72
N GLY A 108 -15.99 3.72 9.04
CA GLY A 108 -15.87 5.18 9.21
C GLY A 108 -15.28 5.59 10.56
N VAL A 109 -14.58 4.67 11.25
CA VAL A 109 -13.79 4.96 12.45
C VAL A 109 -12.48 5.59 12.02
N ASN A 110 -12.13 6.72 12.61
CA ASN A 110 -10.95 7.51 12.25
C ASN A 110 -10.29 8.15 13.47
N SER A 111 -9.15 8.81 13.27
CA SER A 111 -8.39 9.43 14.35
C SER A 111 -9.17 10.45 15.18
N ALA A 112 -10.17 11.10 14.59
CA ALA A 112 -10.95 12.15 15.25
C ALA A 112 -12.13 11.61 16.06
N ASN A 113 -12.67 10.42 15.72
CA ASN A 113 -13.90 9.91 16.34
C ASN A 113 -13.73 8.61 17.13
N ALA A 114 -12.60 7.90 17.01
CA ALA A 114 -12.41 6.57 17.57
C ALA A 114 -12.74 6.47 19.07
N SER A 115 -12.22 7.37 19.88
CA SER A 115 -12.50 7.40 21.34
C SER A 115 -13.98 7.57 21.68
N SER A 116 -14.71 8.37 20.90
CA SER A 116 -16.15 8.62 21.15
C SER A 116 -17.04 7.45 20.76
N LEU A 117 -16.52 6.47 20.02
CA LEU A 117 -17.27 5.31 19.52
C LEU A 117 -17.24 4.10 20.46
N LYS A 118 -16.65 4.22 21.67
CA LYS A 118 -16.73 3.19 22.71
C LYS A 118 -18.18 2.87 23.11
N ASP A 119 -19.05 3.87 23.06
CA ASP A 119 -20.49 3.74 23.36
C ASP A 119 -21.36 3.55 22.12
N SER A 120 -20.78 3.17 20.98
CA SER A 120 -21.50 2.95 19.72
C SER A 120 -22.58 1.86 19.89
N ASP A 121 -23.72 2.01 19.24
CA ASP A 121 -24.75 0.96 19.15
C ASP A 121 -24.33 -0.20 18.23
N ASN A 122 -23.28 -0.03 17.44
CA ASN A 122 -22.75 -1.06 16.54
C ASN A 122 -21.75 -1.98 17.27
N PRO A 123 -22.08 -3.26 17.51
CA PRO A 123 -21.19 -4.19 18.22
C PRO A 123 -19.84 -4.41 17.50
N ALA A 124 -19.80 -4.30 16.17
CA ALA A 124 -18.55 -4.44 15.43
C ALA A 124 -17.59 -3.26 15.70
N ILE A 125 -18.14 -2.05 15.78
CA ILE A 125 -17.35 -0.86 16.16
C ILE A 125 -16.87 -0.99 17.61
N LYS A 126 -17.72 -1.43 18.55
CA LYS A 126 -17.31 -1.65 19.94
C LYS A 126 -16.14 -2.63 20.06
N ARG A 127 -16.18 -3.74 19.34
CA ARG A 127 -15.05 -4.69 19.29
C ARG A 127 -13.81 -4.06 18.68
N LEU A 128 -13.98 -3.34 17.59
CA LEU A 128 -12.87 -2.67 16.91
C LEU A 128 -12.15 -1.65 17.80
N VAL A 129 -12.88 -0.91 18.64
CA VAL A 129 -12.29 0.07 19.57
C VAL A 129 -11.99 -0.52 20.96
N GLY A 130 -12.14 -1.83 21.14
CA GLY A 130 -11.80 -2.54 22.38
C GLY A 130 -12.77 -2.35 23.54
N ALA A 131 -13.96 -1.80 23.29
CA ALA A 131 -15.03 -1.65 24.31
C ALA A 131 -15.76 -2.98 24.59
N GLU A 132 -15.72 -3.93 23.66
CA GLU A 132 -16.25 -5.29 23.80
C GLU A 132 -15.26 -6.32 23.22
N GLY A 133 -15.34 -7.57 23.67
CA GLY A 133 -14.51 -8.68 23.21
C GLY A 133 -13.15 -8.75 23.91
N GLU A 134 -12.34 -9.72 23.50
CA GLU A 134 -11.05 -10.04 24.11
C GLU A 134 -9.93 -10.24 23.07
N LEU A 135 -10.05 -9.60 21.90
CA LEU A 135 -9.09 -9.79 20.80
C LEU A 135 -7.65 -9.42 21.22
N GLY A 136 -7.49 -8.40 22.05
CA GLY A 136 -6.17 -8.00 22.56
C GLY A 136 -5.52 -9.10 23.39
N ALA A 137 -6.30 -9.77 24.25
CA ALA A 137 -5.78 -10.85 25.09
C ALA A 137 -5.20 -12.01 24.29
N ALA A 138 -5.76 -12.32 23.11
CA ALA A 138 -5.24 -13.36 22.23
C ALA A 138 -3.81 -13.08 21.74
N PHE A 139 -3.41 -11.81 21.71
CA PHE A 139 -2.06 -11.37 21.31
C PHE A 139 -1.16 -10.96 22.47
N GLY A 140 -1.64 -11.10 23.72
CA GLY A 140 -0.95 -10.61 24.91
C GLY A 140 -0.97 -9.08 25.05
N LEU A 141 -1.94 -8.43 24.42
CA LEU A 141 -2.18 -6.98 24.46
C LEU A 141 -3.44 -6.69 25.27
N ASP A 142 -3.63 -5.44 25.69
CA ASP A 142 -4.92 -5.01 26.22
C ASP A 142 -5.94 -4.79 25.08
N ASN A 143 -7.22 -4.74 25.41
CA ASN A 143 -8.28 -4.68 24.39
C ASN A 143 -8.33 -3.35 23.61
N GLU A 144 -7.74 -2.28 24.11
CA GLU A 144 -7.72 -0.98 23.45
C GLU A 144 -6.51 -0.80 22.49
N TRP A 145 -5.77 -1.88 22.20
CA TRP A 145 -4.62 -1.82 21.30
C TRP A 145 -4.97 -1.25 19.91
N SER A 146 -6.09 -1.65 19.36
CA SER A 146 -6.59 -1.18 18.06
C SER A 146 -7.06 0.28 18.09
N LEU A 147 -7.75 0.68 19.17
CA LEU A 147 -8.11 2.08 19.42
C LEU A 147 -6.87 2.97 19.38
N ARG A 148 -5.80 2.59 20.11
CA ARG A 148 -4.57 3.37 20.12
C ARG A 148 -3.90 3.50 18.76
N ILE A 149 -3.96 2.45 17.92
CA ILE A 149 -3.49 2.54 16.54
C ILE A 149 -4.28 3.61 15.79
N ILE A 150 -5.61 3.55 15.84
CA ILE A 150 -6.48 4.46 15.09
C ILE A 150 -6.31 5.91 15.59
N GLU A 151 -6.21 6.13 16.90
CA GLU A 151 -5.98 7.46 17.47
C GLU A 151 -4.65 8.08 17.03
N GLN A 152 -3.59 7.27 16.96
CA GLN A 152 -2.23 7.78 16.69
C GLN A 152 -1.95 7.94 15.20
N VAL A 153 -2.43 7.05 14.35
CA VAL A 153 -2.08 7.03 12.93
C VAL A 153 -3.28 7.10 11.98
N GLY A 154 -4.49 7.08 12.54
CA GLY A 154 -5.74 7.08 11.76
C GLY A 154 -6.11 5.69 11.24
N ASN A 155 -7.02 5.64 10.29
CA ASN A 155 -7.37 4.45 9.53
C ASN A 155 -6.57 4.39 8.22
N TYR A 156 -6.76 3.30 7.43
CA TYR A 156 -6.03 3.12 6.18
C TYR A 156 -6.24 4.29 5.20
N GLY A 157 -7.46 4.79 5.08
CA GLY A 157 -7.78 5.92 4.21
C GLY A 157 -7.09 7.22 4.62
N GLU A 158 -7.02 7.51 5.92
CA GLU A 158 -6.29 8.68 6.45
C GLU A 158 -4.79 8.55 6.18
N SER A 159 -4.21 7.38 6.43
CA SER A 159 -2.79 7.12 6.17
C SER A 159 -2.47 7.23 4.68
N TYR A 160 -3.29 6.60 3.82
CA TYR A 160 -3.13 6.71 2.38
C TYR A 160 -3.17 8.16 1.90
N LYS A 161 -4.18 8.90 2.36
CA LYS A 161 -4.34 10.32 2.03
C LYS A 161 -3.11 11.11 2.43
N LYS A 162 -2.65 10.95 3.67
CA LYS A 162 -1.49 11.66 4.22
C LYS A 162 -0.19 11.38 3.45
N HIS A 163 0.06 10.12 3.10
CA HIS A 163 1.37 9.70 2.58
C HIS A 163 1.45 9.62 1.05
N LEU A 164 0.32 9.46 0.35
CA LEU A 164 0.26 9.30 -1.08
C LEU A 164 -0.70 10.29 -1.75
N GLY A 165 -1.90 10.47 -1.19
CA GLY A 165 -2.95 11.30 -1.78
C GLY A 165 -2.60 12.78 -1.78
N ASP A 166 -2.39 13.36 -0.60
CA ASP A 166 -2.13 14.79 -0.42
C ASP A 166 -0.75 15.20 -0.94
N THR A 167 0.18 14.26 -1.07
CA THR A 167 1.50 14.50 -1.68
C THR A 167 1.42 14.64 -3.20
N GLY A 168 0.28 14.30 -3.82
CA GLY A 168 0.12 14.25 -5.27
C GLY A 168 0.83 13.08 -5.95
N ILE A 169 1.53 12.22 -5.19
CA ILE A 169 2.24 11.05 -5.73
C ILE A 169 1.23 10.06 -6.34
N MET A 170 0.20 9.68 -5.56
CA MET A 170 -0.87 8.80 -6.02
C MET A 170 -2.24 9.31 -5.51
N PRO A 171 -2.82 10.33 -6.13
CA PRO A 171 -4.09 10.91 -5.67
C PRO A 171 -5.26 9.93 -5.80
N ASN A 172 -5.19 8.99 -6.74
CA ASN A 172 -6.21 7.96 -6.96
C ASN A 172 -5.76 6.62 -6.37
N ARG A 173 -6.55 6.06 -5.48
CA ARG A 173 -6.24 4.79 -4.80
C ARG A 173 -6.31 3.57 -5.73
N GLY A 174 -7.16 3.58 -6.76
CA GLY A 174 -7.35 2.45 -7.67
C GLY A 174 -7.70 1.17 -6.90
N PRO A 175 -6.97 0.05 -7.14
CA PRO A 175 -7.19 -1.21 -6.41
C PRO A 175 -7.05 -1.11 -4.88
N ASN A 176 -6.33 -0.12 -4.35
CA ASN A 176 -6.19 0.10 -2.90
C ASN A 176 -7.42 0.75 -2.25
N GLN A 177 -8.55 0.80 -2.93
CA GLN A 177 -9.85 1.14 -2.34
C GLN A 177 -10.42 -0.05 -1.56
N LEU A 178 -11.31 0.26 -0.62
CA LEU A 178 -12.15 -0.76 0.03
C LEU A 178 -12.94 -1.55 -1.03
N TRP A 179 -13.22 -2.82 -0.75
CA TRP A 179 -14.06 -3.67 -1.58
C TRP A 179 -15.46 -3.06 -1.82
N THR A 180 -16.02 -2.37 -0.82
CA THR A 180 -17.28 -1.62 -0.91
C THR A 180 -17.24 -0.44 -1.88
N LYS A 181 -16.03 -0.01 -2.27
CA LYS A 181 -15.77 1.10 -3.21
C LYS A 181 -15.10 0.64 -4.51
N GLY A 182 -15.20 -0.68 -4.81
CA GLY A 182 -14.65 -1.27 -6.04
C GLY A 182 -13.15 -1.58 -6.01
N GLY A 183 -12.52 -1.53 -4.85
CA GLY A 183 -11.12 -1.96 -4.66
C GLY A 183 -10.99 -3.40 -4.20
N ILE A 184 -9.79 -3.77 -3.77
CA ILE A 184 -9.47 -5.13 -3.31
C ILE A 184 -9.20 -5.22 -1.80
N LEU A 185 -9.30 -4.13 -1.05
CA LEU A 185 -9.12 -4.18 0.39
C LEU A 185 -10.34 -4.82 1.04
N TYR A 186 -10.18 -6.08 1.38
CA TYR A 186 -11.16 -6.92 2.05
C TYR A 186 -10.46 -7.68 3.17
N VAL A 187 -10.86 -7.48 4.40
CA VAL A 187 -10.23 -8.05 5.59
C VAL A 187 -11.23 -8.83 6.45
N PRO A 188 -10.77 -9.84 7.20
CA PRO A 188 -11.62 -10.51 8.18
C PRO A 188 -12.02 -9.53 9.29
N PRO A 189 -13.28 -9.62 9.78
CA PRO A 189 -13.74 -8.75 10.87
C PRO A 189 -13.05 -9.08 12.19
N ALA A 190 -12.78 -8.05 12.99
CA ALA A 190 -12.27 -8.19 14.36
C ALA A 190 -13.32 -8.82 15.29
N ARG A 191 -13.17 -10.10 15.65
CA ARG A 191 -14.05 -10.87 16.54
C ARG A 191 -13.31 -12.04 17.19
#